data_eb09271da867becd3dee8d189c54455d
#
_entry.id   eb09271da867becd3dee8d189c54455d
#
_cell.length_a   1.000
_cell.length_b   1.000
_cell.length_c   1.000
_cell.angle_alpha   90.00
_cell.angle_beta   90.00
_cell.angle_gamma   90.00
#
_symmetry.space_group_name_H-M   'P 1'
#
loop_
_entity.id
_entity.type
_entity.pdbx_description
1 polymer ?
#
loop_
_entity_poly.entity_id
_entity_poly.type
_entity_poly.pdbx_seq_one_letter_code
_entity_poly.pdbx_strand_id
1 'polypeptide(L)'
;GIMNLAAASGEDLATTSDIVTDALTAFGLTAQDSGHFADVLAAASSNANTNVSMLGESFKYCAPIAGALGFSCEDTAEALGLMANAGIKSTQSGTSMRSIMTALSGEVKFCSESFGKMEIATTNSDGSMRSLSDILADCRVAFDQMSESEKASAAETLVGKNAMSGFLALMNAAPADIDKLSGAIANCDGTSLQMAETMQDNLAGQLTILKSQLEELAISFGEILMPVIRDIITKIQGFVDKLNALDPATKQTILKIGLMAAALGPLLIVVGKTI
;
A
#
# COMPACT_ATOMS: atom_id res chain seq x y z
N GLY A 1 -7.27 4.71 12.67
CA GLY A 1 -6.60 5.09 11.41
C GLY A 1 -6.23 3.86 10.59
N ILE A 2 -5.17 3.11 10.97
CA ILE A 2 -4.62 2.00 10.15
C ILE A 2 -5.67 0.93 9.80
N MET A 3 -6.47 0.47 10.76
CA MET A 3 -7.53 -0.52 10.51
C MET A 3 -8.58 0.01 9.54
N ASN A 4 -8.96 1.28 9.68
CA ASN A 4 -9.91 1.92 8.76
C ASN A 4 -9.31 2.03 7.36
N LEU A 5 -8.02 2.42 7.25
CA LEU A 5 -7.33 2.51 5.97
C LEU A 5 -7.23 1.14 5.28
N ALA A 6 -6.93 0.07 6.00
CA ALA A 6 -6.93 -1.29 5.46
C ALA A 6 -8.31 -1.69 4.94
N ALA A 7 -9.36 -1.45 5.73
CA ALA A 7 -10.74 -1.72 5.31
C ALA A 7 -11.18 -0.86 4.11
N ALA A 8 -10.78 0.41 4.09
CA ALA A 8 -11.10 1.36 3.02
C ALA A 8 -10.39 1.02 1.70
N SER A 9 -9.14 0.56 1.76
CA SER A 9 -8.32 0.27 0.58
C SER A 9 -8.50 -1.15 0.04
N GLY A 10 -9.02 -2.06 0.87
CA GLY A 10 -9.05 -3.50 0.58
C GLY A 10 -7.67 -4.18 0.68
N GLU A 11 -6.66 -3.48 1.18
CA GLU A 11 -5.34 -4.04 1.45
C GLU A 11 -5.33 -4.81 2.78
N ASP A 12 -4.42 -5.77 2.92
CA ASP A 12 -4.28 -6.46 4.20
C ASP A 12 -3.73 -5.53 5.31
N LEU A 13 -4.09 -5.84 6.55
CA LEU A 13 -3.74 -5.00 7.70
C LEU A 13 -2.23 -4.93 7.94
N ALA A 14 -1.46 -5.99 7.67
CA ALA A 14 -0.02 -6.00 7.87
C ALA A 14 0.67 -5.06 6.89
N THR A 15 0.36 -5.17 5.59
CA THR A 15 0.86 -4.26 4.53
C THR A 15 0.49 -2.81 4.82
N THR A 16 -0.76 -2.55 5.23
CA THR A 16 -1.21 -1.18 5.56
C THR A 16 -0.48 -0.64 6.79
N SER A 17 -0.25 -1.49 7.79
CA SER A 17 0.52 -1.10 8.99
C SER A 17 1.96 -0.75 8.65
N ASP A 18 2.63 -1.57 7.83
CA ASP A 18 4.00 -1.31 7.40
C ASP A 18 4.11 0.03 6.63
N ILE A 19 3.19 0.29 5.69
CA ILE A 19 3.13 1.54 4.94
C ILE A 19 3.05 2.75 5.89
N VAL A 20 2.13 2.70 6.86
CA VAL A 20 1.91 3.82 7.79
C VAL A 20 3.10 3.98 8.74
N THR A 21 3.59 2.90 9.35
CA THR A 21 4.68 2.98 10.34
C THR A 21 6.02 3.38 9.72
N ASP A 22 6.33 2.89 8.52
CA ASP A 22 7.53 3.29 7.78
C ASP A 22 7.51 4.78 7.45
N ALA A 23 6.37 5.29 6.95
CA ALA A 23 6.21 6.69 6.62
C ALA A 23 6.26 7.58 7.87
N LEU A 24 5.57 7.23 8.96
CA LEU A 24 5.64 7.97 10.23
C LEU A 24 7.09 8.10 10.71
N THR A 25 7.84 7.00 10.69
CA THR A 25 9.26 7.00 11.07
C THR A 25 10.08 7.92 10.17
N ALA A 26 9.86 7.87 8.86
CA ALA A 26 10.59 8.66 7.89
C ALA A 26 10.32 10.18 8.02
N PHE A 27 9.08 10.56 8.35
CA PHE A 27 8.70 11.97 8.59
C PHE A 27 8.99 12.44 10.02
N GLY A 28 9.48 11.56 10.91
CA GLY A 28 9.69 11.89 12.34
C GLY A 28 8.38 12.10 13.10
N LEU A 29 7.29 11.54 12.60
CA LEU A 29 5.97 11.57 13.22
C LEU A 29 5.85 10.48 14.31
N THR A 30 4.83 10.60 15.16
CA THR A 30 4.58 9.68 16.27
C THR A 30 3.44 8.71 15.95
N ALA A 31 3.26 7.69 16.78
CA ALA A 31 2.12 6.77 16.63
C ALA A 31 0.76 7.48 16.77
N GLN A 32 0.71 8.64 17.43
CA GLN A 32 -0.52 9.45 17.55
C GLN A 32 -0.94 10.05 16.20
N ASP A 33 0.01 10.30 15.31
CA ASP A 33 -0.22 10.87 13.99
C ASP A 33 -0.69 9.82 12.97
N SER A 34 -0.70 8.53 13.35
CA SER A 34 -1.09 7.42 12.45
C SER A 34 -2.50 7.54 11.91
N GLY A 35 -3.42 8.10 12.69
CA GLY A 35 -4.80 8.38 12.25
C GLY A 35 -4.83 9.40 11.12
N HIS A 36 -4.19 10.54 11.35
CA HIS A 36 -4.10 11.61 10.37
C HIS A 36 -3.38 11.17 9.08
N PHE A 37 -2.24 10.49 9.20
CA PHE A 37 -1.54 9.98 8.01
C PHE A 37 -2.37 8.96 7.22
N ALA A 38 -3.14 8.09 7.90
CA ALA A 38 -4.08 7.20 7.25
C ALA A 38 -5.18 7.96 6.48
N ASP A 39 -5.67 9.07 7.04
CA ASP A 39 -6.66 9.93 6.40
C ASP A 39 -6.07 10.67 5.19
N VAL A 40 -4.82 11.13 5.26
CA VAL A 40 -4.08 11.71 4.11
C VAL A 40 -3.97 10.70 2.98
N LEU A 41 -3.58 9.45 3.25
CA LEU A 41 -3.50 8.39 2.24
C LEU A 41 -4.86 8.05 1.64
N ALA A 42 -5.91 8.00 2.47
CA ALA A 42 -7.28 7.76 2.03
C ALA A 42 -7.75 8.90 1.11
N ALA A 43 -7.56 10.15 1.51
CA ALA A 43 -7.92 11.32 0.72
C ALA A 43 -7.17 11.37 -0.61
N ALA A 44 -5.86 11.16 -0.61
CA ALA A 44 -5.03 11.16 -1.83
C ALA A 44 -5.44 10.03 -2.78
N SER A 45 -5.63 8.81 -2.27
CA SER A 45 -6.03 7.65 -3.10
C SER A 45 -7.42 7.77 -3.69
N SER A 46 -8.35 8.46 -3.01
CA SER A 46 -9.71 8.67 -3.50
C SER A 46 -9.83 9.79 -4.53
N ASN A 47 -8.89 10.73 -4.53
CA ASN A 47 -8.96 11.94 -5.34
C ASN A 47 -7.93 12.01 -6.46
N ALA A 48 -7.05 11.00 -6.56
CA ALA A 48 -6.07 10.84 -7.63
C ALA A 48 -6.14 9.44 -8.26
N ASN A 49 -5.54 9.27 -9.43
CA ASN A 49 -5.50 7.99 -10.13
C ASN A 49 -4.45 7.04 -9.53
N THR A 50 -4.62 6.68 -8.27
CA THR A 50 -3.71 5.80 -7.52
C THR A 50 -4.50 4.99 -6.48
N ASN A 51 -3.79 4.20 -5.67
CA ASN A 51 -4.33 3.50 -4.50
C ASN A 51 -3.35 3.57 -3.32
N VAL A 52 -3.77 3.09 -2.15
CA VAL A 52 -2.97 3.15 -0.92
C VAL A 52 -1.65 2.38 -1.06
N SER A 53 -1.66 1.21 -1.68
CA SER A 53 -0.46 0.40 -1.92
C SER A 53 0.56 1.12 -2.81
N MET A 54 0.11 1.71 -3.91
CA MET A 54 0.97 2.48 -4.82
C MET A 54 1.54 3.73 -4.16
N LEU A 55 0.75 4.44 -3.34
CA LEU A 55 1.24 5.58 -2.56
C LEU A 55 2.26 5.12 -1.52
N GLY A 56 1.97 4.05 -0.79
CA GLY A 56 2.90 3.46 0.17
C GLY A 56 4.24 3.11 -0.46
N GLU A 57 4.22 2.47 -1.63
CA GLU A 57 5.44 2.18 -2.38
C GLU A 57 6.18 3.46 -2.81
N SER A 58 5.46 4.53 -3.17
CA SER A 58 6.08 5.83 -3.48
C SER A 58 6.73 6.45 -2.24
N PHE A 59 6.06 6.43 -1.10
CA PHE A 59 6.55 6.98 0.16
C PHE A 59 7.84 6.30 0.62
N LYS A 60 8.01 4.99 0.45
CA LYS A 60 9.26 4.27 0.77
C LYS A 60 10.51 4.94 0.17
N TYR A 61 10.37 5.53 -1.01
CA TYR A 61 11.49 6.14 -1.73
C TYR A 61 11.67 7.63 -1.41
N CYS A 62 10.62 8.37 -1.15
CA CYS A 62 10.70 9.82 -0.97
C CYS A 62 10.52 10.31 0.47
N ALA A 63 9.81 9.58 1.34
CA ALA A 63 9.56 10.02 2.71
C ALA A 63 10.83 10.29 3.53
N PRO A 64 11.92 9.50 3.44
CA PRO A 64 13.13 9.80 4.19
C PRO A 64 13.76 11.16 3.83
N ILE A 65 13.72 11.56 2.56
CA ILE A 65 14.24 12.87 2.14
C ILE A 65 13.23 13.98 2.46
N ALA A 66 11.94 13.72 2.31
CA ALA A 66 10.89 14.67 2.67
C ALA A 66 10.98 15.05 4.16
N GLY A 67 11.04 14.06 5.04
CA GLY A 67 11.20 14.27 6.48
C GLY A 67 12.51 14.99 6.84
N ALA A 68 13.64 14.61 6.22
CA ALA A 68 14.93 15.25 6.46
C ALA A 68 14.93 16.73 6.04
N LEU A 69 14.18 17.11 5.01
CA LEU A 69 14.04 18.49 4.52
C LEU A 69 12.90 19.25 5.22
N GLY A 70 12.08 18.60 6.04
CA GLY A 70 10.96 19.21 6.74
C GLY A 70 9.72 19.44 5.86
N PHE A 71 9.61 18.76 4.72
CA PHE A 71 8.38 18.73 3.93
C PHE A 71 7.31 17.90 4.63
N SER A 72 6.04 18.34 4.53
CA SER A 72 4.91 17.65 5.14
C SER A 72 4.52 16.36 4.39
N CYS A 73 3.86 15.45 5.06
CA CYS A 73 3.29 14.26 4.43
C CYS A 73 2.14 14.62 3.50
N GLU A 74 1.39 15.70 3.80
CA GLU A 74 0.29 16.24 3.02
C GLU A 74 0.78 16.73 1.66
N ASP A 75 1.76 17.66 1.64
CA ASP A 75 2.33 18.18 0.41
C ASP A 75 2.97 17.07 -0.44
N THR A 76 3.60 16.10 0.24
CA THR A 76 4.19 14.94 -0.45
C THR A 76 3.10 14.06 -1.08
N ALA A 77 2.01 13.79 -0.37
CA ALA A 77 0.87 13.02 -0.88
C ALA A 77 0.19 13.73 -2.07
N GLU A 78 0.03 15.07 -1.99
CA GLU A 78 -0.49 15.87 -3.09
C GLU A 78 0.38 15.73 -4.34
N ALA A 79 1.68 15.96 -4.22
CA ALA A 79 2.60 15.85 -5.35
C ALA A 79 2.62 14.44 -5.97
N LEU A 80 2.60 13.38 -5.14
CA LEU A 80 2.51 12.00 -5.62
C LEU A 80 1.17 11.71 -6.32
N GLY A 81 0.08 12.26 -5.82
CA GLY A 81 -1.25 12.16 -6.43
C GLY A 81 -1.32 12.86 -7.79
N LEU A 82 -0.74 14.06 -7.92
CA LEU A 82 -0.65 14.77 -9.20
C LEU A 82 0.20 14.00 -10.23
N MET A 83 1.34 13.42 -9.82
CA MET A 83 2.12 12.53 -10.69
C MET A 83 1.31 11.31 -11.12
N ALA A 84 0.52 10.75 -10.21
CA ALA A 84 -0.32 9.58 -10.49
C ALA A 84 -1.41 9.87 -11.52
N ASN A 85 -1.98 11.08 -11.53
CA ASN A 85 -2.92 11.54 -12.56
C ASN A 85 -2.28 11.57 -13.95
N ALA A 86 -0.97 11.87 -14.02
CA ALA A 86 -0.18 11.79 -15.26
C ALA A 86 0.34 10.37 -15.58
N GLY A 87 -0.06 9.35 -14.80
CA GLY A 87 0.33 7.95 -15.02
C GLY A 87 1.65 7.54 -14.37
N ILE A 88 2.31 8.42 -13.62
CA ILE A 88 3.58 8.15 -12.92
C ILE A 88 3.25 7.72 -11.48
N LYS A 89 3.43 6.44 -11.15
CA LYS A 89 2.94 5.82 -9.91
C LYS A 89 4.00 4.96 -9.24
N SER A 90 3.74 4.57 -7.98
CA SER A 90 4.53 3.59 -7.25
C SER A 90 6.01 3.94 -7.17
N THR A 91 6.93 3.02 -7.38
CA THR A 91 8.38 3.22 -7.36
C THR A 91 8.85 4.38 -8.26
N GLN A 92 8.23 4.55 -9.43
CA GLN A 92 8.62 5.60 -10.37
C GLN A 92 8.31 7.00 -9.82
N SER A 93 7.13 7.21 -9.24
CA SER A 93 6.79 8.49 -8.62
C SER A 93 7.65 8.77 -7.39
N GLY A 94 7.87 7.77 -6.53
CA GLY A 94 8.71 7.89 -5.35
C GLY A 94 10.16 8.24 -5.67
N THR A 95 10.78 7.58 -6.66
CA THR A 95 12.14 7.88 -7.08
C THR A 95 12.26 9.25 -7.77
N SER A 96 11.28 9.63 -8.60
CA SER A 96 11.21 10.96 -9.18
C SER A 96 11.06 12.02 -8.10
N MET A 97 10.15 11.83 -7.15
CA MET A 97 9.90 12.77 -6.07
C MET A 97 11.12 12.97 -5.17
N ARG A 98 11.84 11.88 -4.84
CA ARG A 98 13.11 11.97 -4.13
C ARG A 98 14.12 12.87 -4.85
N SER A 99 14.27 12.71 -6.18
CA SER A 99 15.18 13.51 -6.99
C SER A 99 14.73 14.97 -7.05
N ILE A 100 13.43 15.22 -7.19
CA ILE A 100 12.84 16.56 -7.20
C ILE A 100 13.11 17.26 -5.86
N MET A 101 12.78 16.65 -4.73
CA MET A 101 13.00 17.22 -3.39
C MET A 101 14.49 17.52 -3.16
N THR A 102 15.39 16.63 -3.60
CA THR A 102 16.83 16.84 -3.51
C THR A 102 17.27 18.06 -4.36
N ALA A 103 16.72 18.22 -5.56
CA ALA A 103 17.01 19.38 -6.40
C ALA A 103 16.47 20.68 -5.79
N LEU A 104 15.26 20.66 -5.23
CA LEU A 104 14.62 21.81 -4.58
C LEU A 104 15.30 22.20 -3.26
N SER A 105 16.11 21.35 -2.64
CA SER A 105 16.92 21.72 -1.46
C SER A 105 18.13 22.59 -1.79
N GLY A 106 18.45 22.72 -3.07
CA GLY A 106 19.51 23.59 -3.58
C GLY A 106 18.99 24.91 -4.13
N GLU A 107 19.85 25.57 -4.91
CA GLU A 107 19.48 26.77 -5.62
C GLU A 107 18.64 26.43 -6.87
N VAL A 108 17.41 26.93 -6.94
CA VAL A 108 16.51 26.71 -8.09
C VAL A 108 16.49 27.98 -8.96
N LYS A 109 16.96 27.84 -10.18
CA LYS A 109 17.02 28.93 -11.16
C LYS A 109 16.52 28.45 -12.51
N PHE A 110 15.65 29.25 -13.11
CA PHE A 110 15.17 29.04 -14.45
C PHE A 110 15.64 30.19 -15.37
N CYS A 111 15.94 29.86 -16.61
CA CYS A 111 16.28 30.82 -17.65
C CYS A 111 15.34 30.64 -18.83
N SER A 112 14.83 31.75 -19.36
CA SER A 112 13.96 31.77 -20.53
C SER A 112 14.23 33.04 -21.34
N GLU A 113 13.96 32.99 -22.63
CA GLU A 113 14.03 34.18 -23.49
C GLU A 113 12.98 35.22 -23.07
N SER A 114 11.86 34.80 -22.48
CA SER A 114 10.76 35.69 -22.10
C SER A 114 11.02 36.50 -20.83
N PHE A 115 11.75 35.99 -19.84
CA PHE A 115 12.00 36.67 -18.55
C PHE A 115 13.49 36.74 -18.14
N GLY A 116 14.40 36.21 -18.95
CA GLY A 116 15.82 36.12 -18.60
C GLY A 116 16.09 35.09 -17.54
N LYS A 117 16.47 35.50 -16.32
CA LYS A 117 16.73 34.59 -15.18
C LYS A 117 15.72 34.84 -14.08
N MET A 118 15.12 33.77 -13.60
CA MET A 118 14.22 33.75 -12.44
C MET A 118 14.78 32.79 -11.40
N GLU A 119 14.87 33.25 -10.16
CA GLU A 119 15.26 32.43 -9.01
C GLU A 119 14.04 32.14 -8.14
N ILE A 120 13.88 30.91 -7.79
CA ILE A 120 12.77 30.43 -6.93
C ILE A 120 13.30 30.33 -5.50
N ALA A 121 12.67 31.04 -4.57
CA ALA A 121 12.99 30.92 -3.16
C ALA A 121 12.53 29.58 -2.62
N THR A 122 13.44 28.76 -2.11
CA THR A 122 13.14 27.44 -1.56
C THR A 122 13.15 27.43 -0.04
N THR A 123 13.72 28.46 0.60
CA THR A 123 13.86 28.59 2.05
C THR A 123 13.16 29.84 2.58
N ASN A 124 12.73 29.74 3.82
CA ASN A 124 12.25 30.84 4.63
C ASN A 124 13.42 31.68 5.17
N SER A 125 13.13 32.84 5.77
CA SER A 125 14.13 33.73 6.35
C SER A 125 14.88 33.12 7.55
N ASP A 126 14.33 32.11 8.19
CA ASP A 126 14.94 31.36 9.29
C ASP A 126 15.82 30.19 8.83
N GLY A 127 15.92 29.96 7.51
CA GLY A 127 16.68 28.88 6.91
C GLY A 127 15.94 27.54 6.77
N SER A 128 14.70 27.42 7.25
CA SER A 128 13.85 26.25 7.01
C SER A 128 13.37 26.18 5.56
N MET A 129 13.04 25.00 5.06
CA MET A 129 12.41 24.89 3.75
C MET A 129 10.99 25.50 3.76
N ARG A 130 10.61 26.13 2.67
CA ARG A 130 9.23 26.50 2.41
C ARG A 130 8.39 25.24 2.16
N SER A 131 7.06 25.33 2.21
CA SER A 131 6.21 24.20 1.85
C SER A 131 6.50 23.71 0.43
N LEU A 132 6.42 22.41 0.22
CA LEU A 132 6.68 21.82 -1.11
C LEU A 132 5.67 22.35 -2.13
N SER A 133 4.41 22.49 -1.75
CA SER A 133 3.32 23.01 -2.59
C SER A 133 3.59 24.44 -3.03
N ASP A 134 4.08 25.35 -2.15
CA ASP A 134 4.42 26.71 -2.49
C ASP A 134 5.61 26.79 -3.46
N ILE A 135 6.67 26.00 -3.22
CA ILE A 135 7.83 25.96 -4.11
C ILE A 135 7.40 25.48 -5.51
N LEU A 136 6.59 24.42 -5.58
CA LEU A 136 6.08 23.89 -6.84
C LEU A 136 5.16 24.91 -7.55
N ALA A 137 4.35 25.66 -6.79
CA ALA A 137 3.51 26.72 -7.36
C ALA A 137 4.35 27.83 -8.02
N ASP A 138 5.40 28.29 -7.34
CA ASP A 138 6.33 29.28 -7.92
C ASP A 138 7.05 28.73 -9.16
N CYS A 139 7.44 27.45 -9.16
CA CYS A 139 8.00 26.80 -10.34
C CYS A 139 7.00 26.78 -11.51
N ARG A 140 5.72 26.52 -11.27
CA ARG A 140 4.67 26.54 -12.30
C ARG A 140 4.54 27.94 -12.93
N VAL A 141 4.57 29.00 -12.13
CA VAL A 141 4.52 30.39 -12.63
C VAL A 141 5.68 30.66 -13.58
N ALA A 142 6.88 30.17 -13.30
CA ALA A 142 8.01 30.29 -14.22
C ALA A 142 7.79 29.44 -15.49
N PHE A 143 7.32 28.23 -15.36
CA PHE A 143 7.09 27.32 -16.49
C PHE A 143 6.00 27.80 -17.44
N ASP A 144 4.95 28.45 -16.95
CA ASP A 144 3.87 29.00 -17.78
C ASP A 144 4.37 30.07 -18.77
N GLN A 145 5.52 30.69 -18.49
CA GLN A 145 6.13 31.71 -19.34
C GLN A 145 7.18 31.13 -20.30
N MET A 146 7.44 29.83 -20.26
CA MET A 146 8.45 29.17 -21.09
C MET A 146 7.81 28.47 -22.30
N SER A 147 8.60 28.42 -23.39
CA SER A 147 8.29 27.52 -24.51
C SER A 147 8.47 26.06 -24.12
N GLU A 148 7.85 25.15 -24.87
CA GLU A 148 7.93 23.69 -24.58
C GLU A 148 9.37 23.16 -24.60
N SER A 149 10.23 23.74 -25.46
CA SER A 149 11.67 23.39 -25.50
C SER A 149 12.42 23.86 -24.25
N GLU A 150 12.11 25.04 -23.76
CA GLU A 150 12.72 25.60 -22.55
C GLU A 150 12.24 24.82 -21.31
N LYS A 151 10.94 24.47 -21.22
CA LYS A 151 10.41 23.62 -20.15
C LYS A 151 11.14 22.28 -20.05
N ALA A 152 11.35 21.61 -21.19
CA ALA A 152 12.05 20.34 -21.24
C ALA A 152 13.52 20.48 -20.77
N SER A 153 14.22 21.50 -21.28
CA SER A 153 15.62 21.79 -20.91
C SER A 153 15.75 22.17 -19.42
N ALA A 154 14.86 23.02 -18.93
CA ALA A 154 14.83 23.43 -17.53
C ALA A 154 14.57 22.27 -16.58
N ALA A 155 13.60 21.40 -16.91
CA ALA A 155 13.31 20.20 -16.15
C ALA A 155 14.51 19.23 -16.13
N GLU A 156 15.11 18.95 -17.29
CA GLU A 156 16.30 18.08 -17.37
C GLU A 156 17.47 18.65 -16.55
N THR A 157 17.69 19.96 -16.64
CA THR A 157 18.78 20.63 -15.90
C THR A 157 18.58 20.58 -14.40
N LEU A 158 17.33 20.77 -13.92
CA LEU A 158 17.04 20.82 -12.49
C LEU A 158 17.03 19.44 -11.83
N VAL A 159 16.31 18.48 -12.41
CA VAL A 159 16.02 17.20 -11.75
C VAL A 159 16.67 15.99 -12.44
N GLY A 160 17.32 16.21 -13.58
CA GLY A 160 17.92 15.16 -14.40
C GLY A 160 16.91 14.36 -15.22
N LYS A 161 17.42 13.57 -16.17
CA LYS A 161 16.61 12.82 -17.15
C LYS A 161 15.61 11.86 -16.49
N ASN A 162 16.00 11.19 -15.41
CA ASN A 162 15.19 10.17 -14.77
C ASN A 162 13.97 10.74 -14.03
N ALA A 163 14.07 11.94 -13.50
CA ALA A 163 12.97 12.59 -12.77
C ALA A 163 12.23 13.65 -13.63
N MET A 164 12.73 13.93 -14.82
CA MET A 164 12.18 14.95 -15.72
C MET A 164 10.68 14.75 -15.98
N SER A 165 10.25 13.52 -16.28
CA SER A 165 8.83 13.24 -16.55
C SER A 165 7.96 13.50 -15.33
N GLY A 166 8.43 13.11 -14.12
CA GLY A 166 7.73 13.39 -12.86
C GLY A 166 7.63 14.90 -12.59
N PHE A 167 8.70 15.64 -12.79
CA PHE A 167 8.69 17.08 -12.60
C PHE A 167 7.78 17.80 -13.60
N LEU A 168 7.84 17.44 -14.89
CA LEU A 168 6.95 17.99 -15.91
C LEU A 168 5.47 17.65 -15.61
N ALA A 169 5.18 16.48 -15.08
CA ALA A 169 3.82 16.12 -14.63
C ALA A 169 3.31 17.07 -13.55
N LEU A 170 4.16 17.46 -12.59
CA LEU A 170 3.82 18.43 -11.56
C LEU A 170 3.66 19.85 -12.12
N MET A 171 4.51 20.26 -13.08
CA MET A 171 4.44 21.58 -13.72
C MET A 171 3.19 21.74 -14.59
N ASN A 172 2.79 20.67 -15.30
CA ASN A 172 1.66 20.67 -16.22
C ASN A 172 0.34 20.21 -15.55
N ALA A 173 0.32 20.02 -14.24
CA ALA A 173 -0.89 19.62 -13.53
C ALA A 173 -1.99 20.69 -13.70
N ALA A 174 -3.20 20.23 -14.04
CA ALA A 174 -4.32 21.15 -14.22
C ALA A 174 -4.69 21.81 -12.88
N PRO A 175 -4.96 23.12 -12.86
CA PRO A 175 -5.35 23.82 -11.62
C PRO A 175 -6.51 23.16 -10.89
N ALA A 176 -7.51 22.63 -11.62
CA ALA A 176 -8.65 21.92 -11.03
C ALA A 176 -8.25 20.63 -10.30
N ASP A 177 -7.22 19.92 -10.80
CA ASP A 177 -6.71 18.72 -10.12
C ASP A 177 -5.92 19.09 -8.87
N ILE A 178 -5.15 20.19 -8.92
CA ILE A 178 -4.42 20.73 -7.77
C ILE A 178 -5.42 21.14 -6.69
N ASP A 179 -6.40 21.98 -7.02
CA ASP A 179 -7.42 22.47 -6.08
C ASP A 179 -8.23 21.31 -5.46
N LYS A 180 -8.61 20.33 -6.29
CA LYS A 180 -9.35 19.16 -5.82
C LYS A 180 -8.54 18.35 -4.83
N LEU A 181 -7.28 18.06 -5.14
CA LEU A 181 -6.44 17.16 -4.35
C LEU A 181 -5.95 17.85 -3.07
N SER A 182 -5.48 19.10 -3.15
CA SER A 182 -5.08 19.87 -1.98
C SER A 182 -6.25 20.12 -1.04
N GLY A 183 -7.45 20.46 -1.58
CA GLY A 183 -8.66 20.62 -0.79
C GLY A 183 -9.11 19.32 -0.10
N ALA A 184 -8.99 18.18 -0.77
CA ALA A 184 -9.31 16.88 -0.18
C ALA A 184 -8.34 16.50 0.93
N ILE A 185 -7.04 16.75 0.75
CA ILE A 185 -6.02 16.46 1.76
C ILE A 185 -6.12 17.43 2.94
N ALA A 186 -6.36 18.73 2.70
CA ALA A 186 -6.53 19.72 3.77
C ALA A 186 -7.75 19.44 4.68
N ASN A 187 -8.74 18.69 4.17
CA ASN A 187 -9.96 18.33 4.93
C ASN A 187 -10.05 16.80 5.09
N CYS A 188 -8.93 16.11 5.25
CA CYS A 188 -8.91 14.65 5.22
C CYS A 188 -9.34 13.98 6.53
N ASP A 189 -9.46 14.71 7.64
CA ASP A 189 -9.77 14.12 8.94
C ASP A 189 -11.05 13.26 8.91
N GLY A 190 -10.91 12.00 9.28
CA GLY A 190 -11.98 11.00 9.25
C GLY A 190 -12.25 10.34 7.91
N THR A 191 -11.51 10.69 6.85
CA THR A 191 -11.72 10.14 5.49
C THR A 191 -11.52 8.62 5.47
N SER A 192 -10.53 8.08 6.16
CA SER A 192 -10.29 6.63 6.21
C SER A 192 -11.45 5.89 6.88
N LEU A 193 -12.06 6.47 7.90
CA LEU A 193 -13.24 5.90 8.55
C LEU A 193 -14.46 5.92 7.61
N GLN A 194 -14.75 7.06 7.01
CA GLN A 194 -15.89 7.20 6.09
C GLN A 194 -15.78 6.25 4.89
N MET A 195 -14.59 6.11 4.32
CA MET A 195 -14.35 5.15 3.25
C MET A 195 -14.53 3.70 3.71
N ALA A 196 -14.03 3.35 4.92
CA ALA A 196 -14.19 2.02 5.48
C ALA A 196 -15.68 1.68 5.69
N GLU A 197 -16.46 2.60 6.24
CA GLU A 197 -17.91 2.44 6.40
C GLU A 197 -18.60 2.22 5.03
N THR A 198 -18.25 3.03 4.03
CA THR A 198 -18.81 2.89 2.67
C THR A 198 -18.45 1.54 2.05
N MET A 199 -17.21 1.08 2.23
CA MET A 199 -16.77 -0.22 1.71
C MET A 199 -17.43 -1.41 2.42
N GLN A 200 -17.67 -1.28 3.74
CA GLN A 200 -18.32 -2.32 4.54
C GLN A 200 -19.83 -2.40 4.30
N ASP A 201 -20.46 -1.32 3.90
CA ASP A 201 -21.91 -1.26 3.66
C ASP A 201 -22.33 -1.89 2.31
N ASN A 202 -21.38 -2.23 1.44
CA ASN A 202 -21.67 -2.96 0.21
C ASN A 202 -21.60 -4.49 0.40
N LEU A 203 -22.18 -5.24 -0.56
CA LEU A 203 -22.23 -6.70 -0.50
C LEU A 203 -20.84 -7.34 -0.41
N ALA A 204 -19.84 -6.82 -1.11
CA ALA A 204 -18.47 -7.33 -1.06
C ALA A 204 -17.83 -7.11 0.32
N GLY A 205 -18.08 -5.96 0.94
CA GLY A 205 -17.65 -5.67 2.31
C GLY A 205 -18.29 -6.61 3.32
N GLN A 206 -19.60 -6.86 3.21
CA GLN A 206 -20.31 -7.80 4.09
C GLN A 206 -19.82 -9.25 3.94
N LEU A 207 -19.49 -9.68 2.71
CA LEU A 207 -18.86 -10.98 2.47
C LEU A 207 -17.45 -11.06 3.09
N THR A 208 -16.67 -9.97 3.06
CA THR A 208 -15.36 -9.91 3.71
C THR A 208 -15.49 -9.99 5.23
N ILE A 209 -16.45 -9.31 5.83
CA ILE A 209 -16.76 -9.41 7.27
C ILE A 209 -17.17 -10.84 7.63
N LEU A 210 -18.06 -11.45 6.84
CA LEU A 210 -18.48 -12.84 7.07
C LEU A 210 -17.29 -13.80 6.98
N LYS A 211 -16.40 -13.64 6.00
CA LYS A 211 -15.16 -14.42 5.88
C LYS A 211 -14.28 -14.29 7.12
N SER A 212 -14.04 -13.07 7.61
CA SER A 212 -13.26 -12.83 8.83
C SER A 212 -13.89 -13.46 10.07
N GLN A 213 -15.22 -13.40 10.21
CA GLN A 213 -15.94 -14.07 11.30
C GLN A 213 -15.82 -15.60 11.22
N LEU A 214 -15.83 -16.17 10.01
CA LEU A 214 -15.61 -17.60 9.82
C LEU A 214 -14.17 -18.01 10.13
N GLU A 215 -13.18 -17.17 9.79
CA GLU A 215 -11.77 -17.40 10.15
C GLU A 215 -11.56 -17.34 11.67
N GLU A 216 -12.16 -16.38 12.37
CA GLU A 216 -12.14 -16.28 13.83
C GLU A 216 -12.79 -17.50 14.48
N LEU A 217 -13.93 -17.93 13.95
CA LEU A 217 -14.60 -19.14 14.39
C LEU A 217 -13.72 -20.38 14.19
N ALA A 218 -13.05 -20.49 13.03
CA ALA A 218 -12.12 -21.59 12.73
C ALA A 218 -10.92 -21.62 13.69
N ILE A 219 -10.37 -20.45 14.06
CA ILE A 219 -9.30 -20.34 15.05
C ILE A 219 -9.80 -20.80 16.43
N SER A 220 -10.97 -20.32 16.86
CA SER A 220 -11.59 -20.69 18.14
C SER A 220 -11.89 -22.19 18.22
N PHE A 221 -12.44 -22.79 17.16
CA PHE A 221 -12.63 -24.23 17.08
C PHE A 221 -11.29 -24.98 17.01
N GLY A 222 -10.30 -24.42 16.37
CA GLY A 222 -8.94 -25.00 16.31
C GLY A 222 -8.33 -25.16 17.69
N GLU A 223 -8.47 -24.18 18.57
CA GLU A 223 -7.99 -24.26 19.95
C GLU A 223 -8.69 -25.35 20.75
N ILE A 224 -10.00 -25.49 20.57
CA ILE A 224 -10.83 -26.53 21.26
C ILE A 224 -10.53 -27.92 20.70
N LEU A 225 -10.37 -28.04 19.37
CA LEU A 225 -10.17 -29.33 18.71
C LEU A 225 -8.72 -29.83 18.75
N MET A 226 -7.73 -28.92 18.92
CA MET A 226 -6.31 -29.27 18.88
C MET A 226 -5.93 -30.39 19.89
N PRO A 227 -6.41 -30.42 21.16
CA PRO A 227 -6.14 -31.51 22.07
C PRO A 227 -6.71 -32.84 21.56
N VAL A 228 -7.92 -32.84 20.98
CA VAL A 228 -8.58 -34.03 20.44
C VAL A 228 -7.80 -34.54 19.21
N ILE A 229 -7.40 -33.68 18.33
CA ILE A 229 -6.59 -34.03 17.14
C ILE A 229 -5.24 -34.61 17.56
N ARG A 230 -4.56 -34.03 18.56
CA ARG A 230 -3.30 -34.56 19.09
C ARG A 230 -3.49 -35.96 19.68
N ASP A 231 -4.56 -36.20 20.41
CA ASP A 231 -4.87 -37.53 20.97
C ASP A 231 -5.11 -38.58 19.87
N ILE A 232 -5.87 -38.19 18.82
CA ILE A 232 -6.10 -39.05 17.65
C ILE A 232 -4.77 -39.34 16.93
N ILE A 233 -3.92 -38.33 16.69
CA ILE A 233 -2.62 -38.52 16.04
C ILE A 233 -1.74 -39.44 16.87
N THR A 234 -1.69 -39.27 18.19
CA THR A 234 -0.91 -40.14 19.09
C THR A 234 -1.40 -41.60 19.06
N LYS A 235 -2.71 -41.81 19.01
CA LYS A 235 -3.31 -43.16 18.88
C LYS A 235 -2.98 -43.79 17.53
N ILE A 236 -3.06 -43.01 16.45
CA ILE A 236 -2.67 -43.46 15.08
C ILE A 236 -1.20 -43.82 15.05
N GLN A 237 -0.32 -42.97 15.58
CA GLN A 237 1.11 -43.25 15.67
C GLN A 237 1.38 -44.52 16.45
N GLY A 238 0.80 -44.69 17.61
CA GLY A 238 0.93 -45.90 18.40
C GLY A 238 0.42 -47.17 17.69
N PHE A 239 -0.63 -47.02 16.87
CA PHE A 239 -1.12 -48.12 16.03
C PHE A 239 -0.13 -48.45 14.89
N VAL A 240 0.41 -47.42 14.21
CA VAL A 240 1.42 -47.59 13.15
C VAL A 240 2.69 -48.23 13.71
N ASP A 241 3.13 -47.83 14.91
CA ASP A 241 4.30 -48.41 15.57
C ASP A 241 4.08 -49.90 15.89
N LYS A 242 2.89 -50.26 16.39
CA LYS A 242 2.53 -51.68 16.61
C LYS A 242 2.52 -52.49 15.30
N LEU A 243 2.00 -51.89 14.19
CA LEU A 243 2.04 -52.57 12.90
C LEU A 243 3.48 -52.69 12.37
N ASN A 244 4.32 -51.70 12.62
CA ASN A 244 5.72 -51.73 12.22
C ASN A 244 6.55 -52.77 13.02
N ALA A 245 6.15 -53.04 14.24
CA ALA A 245 6.80 -54.03 15.09
C ALA A 245 6.40 -55.50 14.78
N LEU A 246 5.37 -55.72 13.94
CA LEU A 246 4.97 -57.05 13.52
C LEU A 246 5.99 -57.67 12.57
N ASP A 247 6.08 -59.02 12.60
CA ASP A 247 6.93 -59.75 11.66
C ASP A 247 6.40 -59.69 10.20
N PRO A 248 7.27 -59.90 9.20
CA PRO A 248 6.88 -59.77 7.78
C PRO A 248 5.72 -60.67 7.35
N ALA A 249 5.57 -61.85 7.94
CA ALA A 249 4.54 -62.82 7.56
C ALA A 249 3.16 -62.35 8.09
N THR A 250 3.13 -61.80 9.29
CA THR A 250 1.92 -61.21 9.89
C THR A 250 1.50 -59.96 9.15
N LYS A 251 2.46 -59.07 8.75
CA LYS A 251 2.18 -57.91 7.92
C LYS A 251 1.53 -58.27 6.58
N GLN A 252 2.07 -59.30 5.90
CA GLN A 252 1.48 -59.77 4.64
C GLN A 252 0.06 -60.34 4.83
N THR A 253 -0.20 -61.03 5.95
CA THR A 253 -1.52 -61.56 6.25
C THR A 253 -2.54 -60.44 6.48
N ILE A 254 -2.17 -59.41 7.26
CA ILE A 254 -3.01 -58.22 7.50
C ILE A 254 -3.28 -57.48 6.16
N LEU A 255 -2.28 -57.32 5.30
CA LEU A 255 -2.44 -56.70 3.99
C LEU A 255 -3.43 -57.49 3.12
N LYS A 256 -3.31 -58.82 3.07
CA LYS A 256 -4.23 -59.67 2.31
C LYS A 256 -5.67 -59.59 2.82
N ILE A 257 -5.86 -59.57 4.14
CA ILE A 257 -7.20 -59.44 4.77
C ILE A 257 -7.77 -58.04 4.45
N GLY A 258 -6.95 -56.97 4.55
CA GLY A 258 -7.35 -55.61 4.23
C GLY A 258 -7.74 -55.44 2.75
N LEU A 259 -6.99 -56.04 1.82
CA LEU A 259 -7.33 -56.03 0.39
C LEU A 259 -8.61 -56.82 0.11
N MET A 260 -8.84 -57.98 0.76
CA MET A 260 -10.10 -58.73 0.64
C MET A 260 -11.27 -57.92 1.17
N ALA A 261 -11.15 -57.29 2.33
CA ALA A 261 -12.19 -56.41 2.89
C ALA A 261 -12.51 -55.21 1.97
N ALA A 262 -11.47 -54.59 1.42
CA ALA A 262 -11.64 -53.49 0.47
C ALA A 262 -12.31 -53.93 -0.86
N ALA A 263 -12.02 -55.14 -1.33
CA ALA A 263 -12.63 -55.69 -2.55
C ALA A 263 -14.12 -56.09 -2.32
N LEU A 264 -14.47 -56.53 -1.10
CA LEU A 264 -15.83 -56.92 -0.74
C LEU A 264 -16.74 -55.71 -0.44
N GLY A 265 -16.18 -54.56 -0.01
CA GLY A 265 -16.94 -53.36 0.32
C GLY A 265 -17.86 -52.86 -0.80
N PRO A 266 -17.39 -52.65 -2.04
CA PRO A 266 -18.23 -52.27 -3.17
C PRO A 266 -19.30 -53.33 -3.52
N LEU A 267 -18.99 -54.61 -3.34
CA LEU A 267 -19.90 -55.72 -3.60
C LEU A 267 -21.07 -55.74 -2.61
N LEU A 268 -20.82 -55.49 -1.33
CA LEU A 268 -21.85 -55.39 -0.29
C LEU A 268 -22.76 -54.15 -0.51
N ILE A 269 -22.21 -53.05 -1.00
CA ILE A 269 -23.01 -51.86 -1.33
C ILE A 269 -23.95 -52.13 -2.53
N VAL A 270 -23.49 -52.90 -3.50
CA VAL A 270 -24.31 -53.28 -4.67
C VAL A 270 -25.43 -54.26 -4.25
N VAL A 271 -25.10 -55.24 -3.44
CA VAL A 271 -26.08 -56.19 -2.93
C VAL A 271 -27.09 -55.53 -1.99
N GLY A 272 -26.66 -54.59 -1.12
CA GLY A 272 -27.56 -53.85 -0.21
C GLY A 272 -28.49 -52.85 -0.92
N LYS A 273 -28.24 -52.51 -2.18
CA LYS A 273 -29.12 -51.66 -3.00
C LYS A 273 -30.16 -52.49 -3.82
N THR A 274 -30.02 -53.81 -3.85
CA THR A 274 -30.88 -54.73 -4.61
C THR A 274 -31.86 -55.51 -3.75
N ILE A 275 -31.82 -55.31 -2.44
CA ILE A 275 -32.81 -55.80 -1.46
C ILE A 275 -33.60 -54.57 -0.96
#